data_8c8f64f1dedb3686250aaad9121a1988
#
_entry.id   8c8f64f1dedb3686250aaad9121a1988
#
_cell.length_a   1.000
_cell.length_b   1.000
_cell.length_c   1.000
_cell.angle_alpha   90.00
_cell.angle_beta   90.00
_cell.angle_gamma   90.00
#
_symmetry.space_group_name_H-M   'P 1'
#
loop_
_entity.id
_entity.type
_entity.pdbx_description
1 polymer ?
#
loop_
_entity_poly.entity_id
_entity_poly.type
_entity_poly.pdbx_seq_one_letter_code
_entity_poly.pdbx_strand_id
1 'polypeptide(L)'
;MRSEVLEAASLISRHARTAYTRPKVLVWSALYAVALALFVQTQTYVQMLWIQIQEESNSPVAYNGAVEAVQTLLGALGAFTATYWSCAPLPALAAAVQALAMSAGTYVANVFVSYLGYVVVGLLYHFTITLASAKIASQLSDESCFGLIFGINTLIGTGLQSLMTLILIQKLQLSIFTQYYCLSGLFLLLALIWTIGWMLQMFRQKQCIIVSDNNYSI
;
A
#
# COMPACT_ATOMS: atom_id res chain seq x y z
N MET A 1 -2.37 19.76 34.21
CA MET A 1 -2.95 19.74 32.86
C MET A 1 -1.99 20.15 31.75
N ARG A 2 -1.43 21.40 31.69
CA ARG A 2 -0.48 21.81 30.62
C ARG A 2 0.88 21.07 30.70
N SER A 3 1.42 20.84 31.88
CA SER A 3 2.65 20.06 32.11
C SER A 3 2.47 18.59 31.76
N GLU A 4 1.38 17.97 32.12
CA GLU A 4 1.07 16.57 31.83
C GLU A 4 0.93 16.33 30.30
N VAL A 5 0.29 17.27 29.59
CA VAL A 5 0.18 17.21 28.11
C VAL A 5 1.55 17.32 27.45
N LEU A 6 2.43 18.19 27.93
CA LEU A 6 3.80 18.33 27.40
C LEU A 6 4.66 17.10 27.69
N GLU A 7 4.51 16.49 28.86
CA GLU A 7 5.19 15.27 29.24
C GLU A 7 4.74 14.08 28.38
N ALA A 8 3.42 13.92 28.21
CA ALA A 8 2.85 12.92 27.31
C ALA A 8 3.31 13.10 25.85
N ALA A 9 3.32 14.33 25.35
CA ALA A 9 3.79 14.63 23.99
C ALA A 9 5.28 14.31 23.83
N SER A 10 6.10 14.61 24.83
CA SER A 10 7.53 14.27 24.81
C SER A 10 7.78 12.77 24.80
N LEU A 11 7.00 12.02 25.60
CA LEU A 11 7.08 10.56 25.67
C LEU A 11 6.66 9.92 24.33
N ILE A 12 5.56 10.37 23.74
CA ILE A 12 5.08 9.95 22.43
C ILE A 12 6.15 10.19 21.36
N SER A 13 6.72 11.39 21.31
CA SER A 13 7.77 11.75 20.36
C SER A 13 9.01 10.86 20.52
N ARG A 14 9.42 10.57 21.75
CA ARG A 14 10.56 9.70 22.04
C ARG A 14 10.30 8.26 21.58
N HIS A 15 9.13 7.71 21.86
CA HIS A 15 8.76 6.34 21.42
C HIS A 15 8.70 6.25 19.90
N ALA A 16 8.05 7.20 19.23
CA ALA A 16 8.02 7.26 17.77
C ALA A 16 9.44 7.30 17.18
N ARG A 17 10.28 8.20 17.68
CA ARG A 17 11.67 8.32 17.21
C ARG A 17 12.44 7.01 17.39
N THR A 18 12.32 6.36 18.55
CA THR A 18 12.99 5.08 18.82
C THR A 18 12.52 3.96 17.89
N ALA A 19 11.23 3.90 17.57
CA ALA A 19 10.69 2.91 16.66
C ALA A 19 11.21 3.13 15.22
N TYR A 20 11.15 4.35 14.72
CA TYR A 20 11.57 4.69 13.35
C TYR A 20 13.10 4.74 13.13
N THR A 21 13.92 4.67 14.19
CA THR A 21 15.38 4.43 14.04
C THR A 21 15.69 3.01 13.58
N ARG A 22 14.75 2.07 13.71
CA ARG A 22 14.92 0.70 13.22
C ARG A 22 14.62 0.63 11.70
N PRO A 23 15.62 0.32 10.86
CA PRO A 23 15.43 0.40 9.39
C PRO A 23 14.33 -0.53 8.88
N LYS A 24 14.10 -1.68 9.52
CA LYS A 24 13.02 -2.59 9.17
C LYS A 24 11.64 -1.96 9.43
N VAL A 25 11.45 -1.29 10.56
CA VAL A 25 10.21 -0.58 10.87
C VAL A 25 9.95 0.51 9.84
N LEU A 26 10.98 1.31 9.53
CA LEU A 26 10.87 2.39 8.55
C LEU A 26 10.45 1.90 7.16
N VAL A 27 11.07 0.83 6.66
CA VAL A 27 10.77 0.26 5.33
C VAL A 27 9.33 -0.26 5.26
N TRP A 28 8.88 -1.03 6.27
CA TRP A 28 7.52 -1.56 6.29
C TRP A 28 6.48 -0.47 6.53
N SER A 29 6.80 0.56 7.32
CA SER A 29 5.95 1.75 7.50
C SER A 29 5.81 2.56 6.22
N ALA A 30 6.87 2.71 5.44
CA ALA A 30 6.81 3.36 4.14
C ALA A 30 5.93 2.58 3.17
N LEU A 31 6.05 1.24 3.12
CA LEU A 31 5.14 0.39 2.33
C LEU A 31 3.69 0.57 2.76
N TYR A 32 3.42 0.53 4.08
CA TYR A 32 2.09 0.75 4.63
C TYR A 32 1.49 2.08 4.16
N ALA A 33 2.23 3.18 4.35
CA ALA A 33 1.75 4.52 4.02
C ALA A 33 1.51 4.71 2.52
N VAL A 34 2.40 4.20 1.66
CA VAL A 34 2.26 4.30 0.19
C VAL A 34 1.11 3.40 -0.30
N ALA A 35 1.01 2.16 0.19
CA ALA A 35 -0.09 1.26 -0.19
C ALA A 35 -1.45 1.84 0.22
N LEU A 36 -1.56 2.41 1.43
CA LEU A 36 -2.75 3.10 1.90
C LEU A 36 -3.10 4.28 0.99
N ALA A 37 -2.13 5.14 0.67
CA ALA A 37 -2.34 6.31 -0.17
C ALA A 37 -2.87 5.95 -1.55
N LEU A 38 -2.26 4.95 -2.21
CA LEU A 38 -2.65 4.49 -3.54
C LEU A 38 -4.05 3.85 -3.53
N PHE A 39 -4.34 3.02 -2.53
CA PHE A 39 -5.65 2.39 -2.44
C PHE A 39 -6.76 3.39 -2.14
N VAL A 40 -6.58 4.28 -1.17
CA VAL A 40 -7.60 5.30 -0.83
C VAL A 40 -7.81 6.25 -2.00
N GLN A 41 -6.77 6.62 -2.75
CA GLN A 41 -6.92 7.42 -3.97
C GLN A 41 -7.74 6.67 -5.03
N THR A 42 -7.48 5.39 -5.23
CA THR A 42 -8.26 4.54 -6.15
C THR A 42 -9.72 4.47 -5.73
N GLN A 43 -9.99 4.14 -4.47
CA GLN A 43 -11.35 3.99 -3.92
C GLN A 43 -12.15 5.29 -4.00
N THR A 44 -11.52 6.43 -3.71
CA THR A 44 -12.19 7.74 -3.71
C THR A 44 -12.75 8.10 -5.08
N TYR A 45 -12.08 7.73 -6.17
CA TYR A 45 -12.45 8.17 -7.52
C TYR A 45 -12.95 7.04 -8.44
N VAL A 46 -12.98 5.80 -7.98
CA VAL A 46 -13.38 4.65 -8.81
C VAL A 46 -14.79 4.76 -9.36
N GLN A 47 -15.71 5.35 -8.61
CA GLN A 47 -17.09 5.53 -9.08
C GLN A 47 -17.16 6.51 -10.26
N MET A 48 -16.32 7.54 -10.27
CA MET A 48 -16.23 8.48 -11.40
C MET A 48 -15.69 7.78 -12.66
N LEU A 49 -14.71 6.89 -12.50
CA LEU A 49 -14.22 6.06 -13.61
C LEU A 49 -15.34 5.17 -14.16
N TRP A 50 -16.11 4.52 -13.31
CA TRP A 50 -17.21 3.65 -13.75
C TRP A 50 -18.33 4.43 -14.46
N ILE A 51 -18.69 5.60 -13.97
CA ILE A 51 -19.67 6.48 -14.64
C ILE A 51 -19.17 6.81 -16.05
N GLN A 52 -17.92 7.25 -16.19
CA GLN A 52 -17.35 7.61 -17.49
C GLN A 52 -17.32 6.39 -18.47
N ILE A 53 -16.93 5.21 -17.99
CA ILE A 53 -16.95 3.98 -18.81
C ILE A 53 -18.38 3.62 -19.22
N GLN A 54 -19.37 3.78 -18.34
CA GLN A 54 -20.78 3.48 -18.63
C GLN A 54 -21.36 4.45 -19.63
N GLU A 55 -21.05 5.75 -19.54
CA GLU A 55 -21.45 6.77 -20.51
C GLU A 55 -20.90 6.46 -21.89
N GLU A 56 -19.62 6.09 -22.01
CA GLU A 56 -18.99 5.74 -23.30
C GLU A 56 -19.52 4.46 -23.90
N SER A 57 -19.90 3.47 -23.06
CA SER A 57 -20.39 2.14 -23.51
C SER A 57 -21.89 2.03 -23.64
N ASN A 58 -22.67 3.11 -23.38
CA ASN A 58 -24.14 3.12 -23.30
C ASN A 58 -24.71 1.98 -22.41
N SER A 59 -24.03 1.61 -21.33
CA SER A 59 -24.43 0.55 -20.41
C SER A 59 -25.14 1.14 -19.19
N PRO A 60 -26.46 0.96 -19.03
CA PRO A 60 -27.23 1.64 -17.97
C PRO A 60 -27.14 0.97 -16.60
N VAL A 61 -26.46 -0.16 -16.46
CA VAL A 61 -26.51 -0.99 -15.25
C VAL A 61 -25.32 -0.70 -14.34
N ALA A 62 -25.60 -0.20 -13.13
CA ALA A 62 -24.62 0.11 -12.11
C ALA A 62 -24.73 -0.89 -10.94
N TYR A 63 -23.68 -1.68 -10.71
CA TYR A 63 -23.58 -2.59 -9.55
C TYR A 63 -22.54 -2.08 -8.52
N ASN A 64 -22.30 -0.77 -8.45
CA ASN A 64 -21.21 -0.17 -7.66
C ASN A 64 -21.24 -0.62 -6.20
N GLY A 65 -22.41 -0.62 -5.55
CA GLY A 65 -22.53 -1.07 -4.16
C GLY A 65 -22.26 -2.56 -3.97
N ALA A 66 -22.68 -3.40 -4.92
CA ALA A 66 -22.38 -4.84 -4.88
C ALA A 66 -20.89 -5.11 -5.05
N VAL A 67 -20.24 -4.38 -5.96
CA VAL A 67 -18.78 -4.49 -6.19
C VAL A 67 -18.00 -4.07 -4.94
N GLU A 68 -18.43 -3.00 -4.26
CA GLU A 68 -17.82 -2.56 -3.00
C GLU A 68 -17.97 -3.62 -1.89
N ALA A 69 -19.16 -4.25 -1.78
CA ALA A 69 -19.39 -5.34 -0.84
C ALA A 69 -18.50 -6.56 -1.12
N VAL A 70 -18.39 -6.96 -2.40
CA VAL A 70 -17.52 -8.06 -2.83
C VAL A 70 -16.04 -7.72 -2.58
N GLN A 71 -15.61 -6.50 -2.90
CA GLN A 71 -14.25 -6.02 -2.64
C GLN A 71 -13.92 -6.10 -1.14
N THR A 72 -14.83 -5.65 -0.28
CA THR A 72 -14.64 -5.68 1.18
C THR A 72 -14.52 -7.13 1.69
N LEU A 73 -15.40 -8.03 1.22
CA LEU A 73 -15.37 -9.45 1.61
C LEU A 73 -14.07 -10.13 1.16
N LEU A 74 -13.69 -9.95 -0.10
CA LEU A 74 -12.44 -10.53 -0.63
C LEU A 74 -11.22 -9.85 -0.02
N GLY A 75 -11.30 -8.57 0.32
CA GLY A 75 -10.28 -7.87 1.11
C GLY A 75 -10.05 -8.51 2.48
N ALA A 76 -11.12 -8.89 3.18
CA ALA A 76 -11.01 -9.61 4.45
C ALA A 76 -10.33 -10.98 4.27
N LEU A 77 -10.62 -11.71 3.19
CA LEU A 77 -9.91 -12.95 2.85
C LEU A 77 -8.42 -12.68 2.53
N GLY A 78 -8.12 -11.61 1.82
CA GLY A 78 -6.74 -11.17 1.56
C GLY A 78 -5.98 -10.89 2.85
N ALA A 79 -6.57 -10.16 3.78
CA ALA A 79 -6.01 -9.91 5.11
C ALA A 79 -5.78 -11.20 5.90
N PHE A 80 -6.75 -12.11 5.90
CA PHE A 80 -6.63 -13.40 6.58
C PHE A 80 -5.48 -14.24 6.02
N THR A 81 -5.35 -14.32 4.70
CA THR A 81 -4.27 -15.09 4.05
C THR A 81 -2.88 -14.50 4.29
N ALA A 82 -2.76 -13.19 4.51
CA ALA A 82 -1.49 -12.53 4.78
C ALA A 82 -0.76 -13.08 6.02
N THR A 83 -1.48 -13.64 6.98
CA THR A 83 -0.91 -14.22 8.20
C THR A 83 -0.09 -15.49 7.93
N TYR A 84 -0.40 -16.21 6.85
CA TYR A 84 0.28 -17.46 6.47
C TYR A 84 1.47 -17.24 5.53
N TRP A 85 1.60 -16.06 4.94
CA TRP A 85 2.62 -15.77 3.93
C TRP A 85 3.59 -14.70 4.44
N SER A 86 4.85 -15.06 4.59
CA SER A 86 5.86 -14.12 5.08
C SER A 86 7.00 -13.84 4.10
N CYS A 87 6.82 -14.22 2.83
CA CYS A 87 7.86 -14.08 1.81
C CYS A 87 8.09 -12.62 1.41
N ALA A 88 9.34 -12.19 1.39
CA ALA A 88 9.73 -10.82 1.08
C ALA A 88 9.34 -10.30 -0.32
N PRO A 89 9.25 -11.10 -1.41
CA PRO A 89 8.85 -10.62 -2.73
C PRO A 89 7.33 -10.39 -2.89
N LEU A 90 6.49 -10.87 -1.97
CA LEU A 90 5.04 -10.79 -2.10
C LEU A 90 4.49 -9.36 -2.27
N PRO A 91 4.96 -8.33 -1.55
CA PRO A 91 4.50 -6.96 -1.78
C PRO A 91 4.80 -6.45 -3.19
N ALA A 92 5.95 -6.85 -3.78
CA ALA A 92 6.28 -6.49 -5.15
C ALA A 92 5.32 -7.14 -6.15
N LEU A 93 5.06 -8.44 -5.97
CA LEU A 93 4.10 -9.17 -6.81
C LEU A 93 2.70 -8.58 -6.68
N ALA A 94 2.24 -8.31 -5.46
CA ALA A 94 0.95 -7.69 -5.21
C ALA A 94 0.82 -6.33 -5.93
N ALA A 95 1.82 -5.46 -5.79
CA ALA A 95 1.83 -4.15 -6.44
C ALA A 95 1.87 -4.25 -7.98
N ALA A 96 2.62 -5.20 -8.54
CA ALA A 96 2.64 -5.45 -9.98
C ALA A 96 1.28 -5.93 -10.51
N VAL A 97 0.63 -6.85 -9.80
CA VAL A 97 -0.72 -7.33 -10.17
C VAL A 97 -1.75 -6.21 -10.03
N GLN A 98 -1.66 -5.36 -9.01
CA GLN A 98 -2.52 -4.18 -8.85
C GLN A 98 -2.34 -3.19 -10.02
N ALA A 99 -1.10 -2.93 -10.46
CA ALA A 99 -0.80 -2.10 -11.62
C ALA A 99 -1.46 -2.66 -12.89
N LEU A 100 -1.31 -3.95 -13.15
CA LEU A 100 -1.90 -4.63 -14.31
C LEU A 100 -3.43 -4.63 -14.27
N ALA A 101 -4.02 -4.96 -13.12
CA ALA A 101 -5.47 -4.99 -12.93
C ALA A 101 -6.10 -3.61 -13.15
N MET A 102 -5.44 -2.56 -12.64
CA MET A 102 -5.89 -1.18 -12.82
C MET A 102 -5.74 -0.71 -14.27
N SER A 103 -4.60 -1.00 -14.93
CA SER A 103 -4.40 -0.68 -16.34
C SER A 103 -5.44 -1.38 -17.22
N ALA A 104 -5.68 -2.67 -17.00
CA ALA A 104 -6.67 -3.44 -17.78
C ALA A 104 -8.08 -2.90 -17.56
N GLY A 105 -8.47 -2.62 -16.31
CA GLY A 105 -9.78 -2.06 -15.96
C GLY A 105 -10.03 -0.67 -16.56
N THR A 106 -8.97 0.08 -16.82
CA THR A 106 -9.04 1.43 -17.42
C THR A 106 -9.03 1.36 -18.95
N TYR A 107 -8.24 0.43 -19.54
CA TYR A 107 -8.03 0.33 -20.99
C TYR A 107 -9.21 -0.32 -21.73
N VAL A 108 -9.80 -1.38 -21.14
CA VAL A 108 -10.83 -2.21 -21.80
C VAL A 108 -12.19 -1.53 -21.69
N ALA A 109 -12.45 -0.35 -21.81
CA ALA A 109 -13.76 0.35 -21.88
C ALA A 109 -15.01 -0.49 -21.51
N ASN A 110 -14.89 -1.40 -20.53
CA ASN A 110 -15.92 -2.31 -20.06
C ASN A 110 -15.99 -2.27 -18.54
N VAL A 111 -17.15 -1.89 -18.01
CA VAL A 111 -17.34 -1.69 -16.56
C VAL A 111 -17.10 -2.95 -15.74
N PHE A 112 -17.43 -4.14 -16.26
CA PHE A 112 -17.22 -5.40 -15.54
C PHE A 112 -15.73 -5.75 -15.40
N VAL A 113 -14.91 -5.42 -16.41
CA VAL A 113 -13.45 -5.57 -16.32
C VAL A 113 -12.88 -4.60 -15.29
N SER A 114 -13.38 -3.37 -15.25
CA SER A 114 -13.01 -2.38 -14.24
C SER A 114 -13.45 -2.79 -12.84
N TYR A 115 -14.64 -3.37 -12.67
CA TYR A 115 -15.11 -3.94 -11.41
C TYR A 115 -14.17 -5.05 -10.91
N LEU A 116 -13.83 -6.00 -11.78
CA LEU A 116 -12.91 -7.08 -11.44
C LEU A 116 -11.52 -6.54 -11.05
N GLY A 117 -11.02 -5.58 -11.82
CA GLY A 117 -9.74 -4.90 -11.53
C GLY A 117 -9.75 -4.25 -10.15
N TYR A 118 -10.80 -3.52 -9.79
CA TYR A 118 -10.95 -2.89 -8.49
C TYR A 118 -11.00 -3.91 -7.33
N VAL A 119 -11.74 -5.00 -7.50
CA VAL A 119 -11.83 -6.08 -6.51
C VAL A 119 -10.44 -6.71 -6.28
N VAL A 120 -9.68 -6.96 -7.33
CA VAL A 120 -8.30 -7.49 -7.23
C VAL A 120 -7.39 -6.48 -6.51
N VAL A 121 -7.48 -5.20 -6.85
CA VAL A 121 -6.71 -4.14 -6.18
C VAL A 121 -7.01 -4.10 -4.68
N GLY A 122 -8.28 -4.19 -4.29
CA GLY A 122 -8.70 -4.18 -2.89
C GLY A 122 -8.25 -5.41 -2.11
N LEU A 123 -8.38 -6.61 -2.69
CA LEU A 123 -7.90 -7.85 -2.09
C LEU A 123 -6.39 -7.76 -1.78
N LEU A 124 -5.60 -7.36 -2.77
CA LEU A 124 -4.14 -7.28 -2.65
C LEU A 124 -3.69 -6.13 -1.75
N TYR A 125 -4.45 -5.03 -1.68
CA TYR A 125 -4.22 -3.98 -0.70
C TYR A 125 -4.36 -4.49 0.73
N HIS A 126 -5.48 -5.15 1.06
CA HIS A 126 -5.72 -5.66 2.40
C HIS A 126 -4.70 -6.74 2.79
N PHE A 127 -4.30 -7.59 1.83
CA PHE A 127 -3.18 -8.51 2.01
C PHE A 127 -1.87 -7.75 2.36
N THR A 128 -1.50 -6.76 1.56
CA THR A 128 -0.24 -6.02 1.71
C THR A 128 -0.19 -5.23 3.02
N ILE A 129 -1.29 -4.53 3.38
CA ILE A 129 -1.32 -3.70 4.59
C ILE A 129 -1.29 -4.56 5.85
N THR A 130 -1.95 -5.73 5.84
CA THR A 130 -1.91 -6.69 6.95
C THR A 130 -0.52 -7.29 7.10
N LEU A 131 0.12 -7.69 6.00
CA LEU A 131 1.49 -8.18 6.02
C LEU A 131 2.46 -7.12 6.56
N ALA A 132 2.35 -5.87 6.09
CA ALA A 132 3.18 -4.77 6.58
C ALA A 132 2.96 -4.53 8.08
N SER A 133 1.71 -4.53 8.54
CA SER A 133 1.35 -4.39 9.95
C SER A 133 1.97 -5.48 10.81
N ALA A 134 1.87 -6.74 10.39
CA ALA A 134 2.46 -7.86 11.11
C ALA A 134 3.99 -7.75 11.19
N LYS A 135 4.65 -7.33 10.10
CA LYS A 135 6.10 -7.11 10.07
C LYS A 135 6.54 -5.93 10.94
N ILE A 136 5.77 -4.85 10.99
CA ILE A 136 6.03 -3.74 11.91
C ILE A 136 5.88 -4.20 13.35
N ALA A 137 4.75 -4.84 13.69
CA ALA A 137 4.47 -5.33 15.03
C ALA A 137 5.56 -6.28 15.55
N SER A 138 6.05 -7.19 14.70
CA SER A 138 7.13 -8.12 15.08
C SER A 138 8.48 -7.46 15.38
N GLN A 139 8.68 -6.19 15.03
CA GLN A 139 9.90 -5.42 15.32
C GLN A 139 9.75 -4.53 16.56
N LEU A 140 8.54 -4.32 17.05
CA LEU A 140 8.27 -3.48 18.22
C LEU A 140 8.30 -4.37 19.47
N SER A 141 9.06 -3.95 20.48
CA SER A 141 9.18 -4.66 21.76
C SER A 141 8.10 -4.30 22.76
N ASP A 142 7.36 -3.22 22.50
CA ASP A 142 6.33 -2.68 23.40
C ASP A 142 5.02 -2.54 22.63
N GLU A 143 4.01 -3.30 23.06
CA GLU A 143 2.67 -3.28 22.46
C GLU A 143 1.97 -1.93 22.61
N SER A 144 2.32 -1.15 23.64
CA SER A 144 1.76 0.18 23.86
C SER A 144 2.08 1.16 22.72
N CYS A 145 3.14 0.89 21.95
CA CYS A 145 3.56 1.72 20.82
C CYS A 145 2.81 1.40 19.50
N PHE A 146 2.05 0.30 19.42
CA PHE A 146 1.39 -0.10 18.17
C PHE A 146 0.44 0.96 17.65
N GLY A 147 -0.49 1.42 18.50
CA GLY A 147 -1.46 2.45 18.13
C GLY A 147 -0.80 3.73 17.61
N LEU A 148 0.29 4.15 18.24
CA LEU A 148 1.06 5.32 17.83
C LEU A 148 1.68 5.15 16.44
N ILE A 149 2.39 4.04 16.21
CA ILE A 149 3.09 3.80 14.94
C ILE A 149 2.10 3.65 13.79
N PHE A 150 0.99 2.88 13.99
CA PHE A 150 -0.04 2.76 12.97
C PHE A 150 -0.80 4.07 12.74
N GLY A 151 -1.04 4.86 13.78
CA GLY A 151 -1.63 6.19 13.65
C GLY A 151 -0.76 7.13 12.81
N ILE A 152 0.55 7.17 13.04
CA ILE A 152 1.51 7.95 12.26
C ILE A 152 1.55 7.46 10.80
N ASN A 153 1.62 6.14 10.57
CA ASN A 153 1.63 5.58 9.22
C ASN A 153 0.35 5.92 8.45
N THR A 154 -0.81 5.86 9.11
CA THR A 154 -2.10 6.24 8.53
C THR A 154 -2.14 7.74 8.22
N LEU A 155 -1.66 8.59 9.12
CA LEU A 155 -1.58 10.04 8.90
C LEU A 155 -0.70 10.38 7.70
N ILE A 156 0.47 9.73 7.58
CA ILE A 156 1.35 9.91 6.43
C ILE A 156 0.66 9.42 5.15
N GLY A 157 0.04 8.25 5.17
CA GLY A 157 -0.65 7.67 4.01
C GLY A 157 -1.80 8.55 3.51
N THR A 158 -2.66 9.03 4.41
CA THR A 158 -3.75 9.95 4.06
C THR A 158 -3.24 11.32 3.62
N GLY A 159 -2.14 11.80 4.19
CA GLY A 159 -1.46 13.00 3.73
C GLY A 159 -0.92 12.88 2.31
N LEU A 160 -0.28 11.74 1.99
CA LEU A 160 0.18 11.42 0.62
C LEU A 160 -1.01 11.34 -0.36
N GLN A 161 -2.11 10.70 0.03
CA GLN A 161 -3.34 10.64 -0.79
C GLN A 161 -3.89 12.04 -1.05
N SER A 162 -3.98 12.90 -0.03
CA SER A 162 -4.43 14.27 -0.19
C SER A 162 -3.52 15.09 -1.13
N LEU A 163 -2.21 14.86 -1.05
CA LEU A 163 -1.24 15.48 -1.94
C LEU A 163 -1.42 14.99 -3.40
N MET A 164 -1.67 13.69 -3.62
CA MET A 164 -1.98 13.16 -4.95
C MET A 164 -3.26 13.79 -5.51
N THR A 165 -4.31 13.93 -4.71
CA THR A 165 -5.55 14.63 -5.11
C THR A 165 -5.26 16.06 -5.52
N LEU A 166 -4.49 16.80 -4.73
CA LEU A 166 -4.12 18.19 -5.03
C LEU A 166 -3.36 18.31 -6.35
N ILE A 167 -2.43 17.39 -6.60
CA ILE A 167 -1.58 17.41 -7.81
C ILE A 167 -2.36 16.95 -9.04
N LEU A 168 -2.95 15.74 -9.00
CA LEU A 168 -3.53 15.09 -10.17
C LEU A 168 -4.85 15.77 -10.60
N ILE A 169 -5.65 16.24 -9.64
CA ILE A 169 -6.99 16.74 -9.90
C ILE A 169 -7.02 18.26 -9.90
N GLN A 170 -6.52 18.90 -8.86
CA GLN A 170 -6.65 20.35 -8.75
C GLN A 170 -5.62 21.11 -9.59
N LYS A 171 -4.35 20.65 -9.61
CA LYS A 171 -3.29 21.33 -10.38
C LYS A 171 -3.23 20.91 -11.83
N LEU A 172 -3.18 19.61 -12.10
CA LEU A 172 -3.02 19.08 -13.45
C LEU A 172 -4.34 18.87 -14.17
N GLN A 173 -5.47 18.86 -13.46
CA GLN A 173 -6.82 18.70 -14.01
C GLN A 173 -6.92 17.50 -14.97
N LEU A 174 -6.28 16.38 -14.60
CA LEU A 174 -6.24 15.19 -15.44
C LEU A 174 -7.63 14.58 -15.60
N SER A 175 -7.93 14.07 -16.78
CA SER A 175 -9.11 13.24 -17.02
C SER A 175 -9.08 12.00 -16.12
N ILE A 176 -10.24 11.43 -15.79
CA ILE A 176 -10.33 10.28 -14.88
C ILE A 176 -9.50 9.08 -15.40
N PHE A 177 -9.51 8.80 -16.69
CA PHE A 177 -8.69 7.74 -17.29
C PHE A 177 -7.19 8.01 -17.08
N THR A 178 -6.75 9.25 -17.33
CA THR A 178 -5.34 9.61 -17.15
C THR A 178 -4.90 9.50 -15.69
N GLN A 179 -5.78 9.87 -14.74
CA GLN A 179 -5.52 9.67 -13.30
C GLN A 179 -5.29 8.20 -12.98
N TYR A 180 -6.10 7.28 -13.52
CA TYR A 180 -5.97 5.84 -13.27
C TYR A 180 -4.75 5.23 -13.94
N TYR A 181 -4.33 5.73 -15.11
CA TYR A 181 -3.02 5.36 -15.69
C TYR A 181 -1.85 5.85 -14.84
N CYS A 182 -1.92 7.06 -14.29
CA CYS A 182 -0.91 7.55 -13.34
C CYS A 182 -0.86 6.68 -12.07
N LEU A 183 -2.01 6.30 -11.50
CA LEU A 183 -2.07 5.41 -10.34
C LEU A 183 -1.49 4.03 -10.65
N SER A 184 -1.83 3.46 -11.81
CA SER A 184 -1.22 2.20 -12.27
C SER A 184 0.31 2.30 -12.38
N GLY A 185 0.81 3.41 -12.92
CA GLY A 185 2.25 3.69 -12.96
C GLY A 185 2.90 3.79 -11.57
N LEU A 186 2.20 4.38 -10.59
CA LEU A 186 2.67 4.45 -9.20
C LEU A 186 2.68 3.08 -8.51
N PHE A 187 1.69 2.21 -8.76
CA PHE A 187 1.74 0.82 -8.29
C PHE A 187 2.91 0.04 -8.91
N LEU A 188 3.17 0.24 -10.20
CA LEU A 188 4.32 -0.37 -10.88
C LEU A 188 5.65 0.13 -10.30
N LEU A 189 5.75 1.43 -10.04
CA LEU A 189 6.92 2.03 -9.39
C LEU A 189 7.15 1.44 -7.98
N LEU A 190 6.08 1.26 -7.21
CA LEU A 190 6.15 0.60 -5.90
C LEU A 190 6.68 -0.84 -6.03
N ALA A 191 6.18 -1.60 -7.01
CA ALA A 191 6.65 -2.96 -7.30
C ALA A 191 8.14 -2.99 -7.64
N LEU A 192 8.62 -2.07 -8.47
CA LEU A 192 10.02 -1.96 -8.87
C LEU A 192 10.93 -1.60 -7.68
N ILE A 193 10.56 -0.59 -6.90
CA ILE A 193 11.31 -0.16 -5.70
C ILE A 193 11.43 -1.32 -4.71
N TRP A 194 10.33 -2.05 -4.47
CA TRP A 194 10.33 -3.18 -3.54
C TRP A 194 11.17 -4.34 -4.04
N THR A 195 11.09 -4.65 -5.34
CA THR A 195 11.90 -5.70 -5.98
C THR A 195 13.39 -5.39 -5.88
N ILE A 196 13.79 -4.16 -6.20
CA ILE A 196 15.20 -3.71 -6.11
C ILE A 196 15.68 -3.81 -4.66
N GLY A 197 14.89 -3.31 -3.70
CA GLY A 197 15.22 -3.39 -2.28
C GLY A 197 15.41 -4.82 -1.79
N TRP A 198 14.54 -5.74 -2.20
CA TRP A 198 14.64 -7.16 -1.89
C TRP A 198 15.89 -7.80 -2.52
N MET A 199 16.16 -7.54 -3.80
CA MET A 199 17.36 -8.05 -4.47
C MET A 199 18.65 -7.58 -3.78
N LEU A 200 18.73 -6.30 -3.42
CA LEU A 200 19.89 -5.75 -2.70
C LEU A 200 20.10 -6.43 -1.34
N GLN A 201 19.04 -6.74 -0.62
CA GLN A 201 19.14 -7.48 0.65
C GLN A 201 19.66 -8.91 0.42
N MET A 202 19.19 -9.61 -0.60
CA MET A 202 19.65 -10.94 -0.97
C MET A 202 21.16 -10.97 -1.31
N PHE A 203 21.62 -9.97 -2.09
CA PHE A 203 23.05 -9.86 -2.42
C PHE A 203 23.92 -9.60 -1.18
N ARG A 204 23.49 -8.72 -0.27
CA ARG A 204 24.22 -8.45 0.98
C ARG A 204 24.31 -9.69 1.87
N GLN A 205 23.23 -10.47 1.99
CA GLN A 205 23.24 -11.72 2.78
C GLN A 205 24.22 -12.74 2.21
N LYS A 206 24.25 -12.93 0.89
CA LYS A 206 25.21 -13.83 0.23
C LYS A 206 26.67 -13.42 0.47
N GLN A 207 26.96 -12.12 0.38
CA GLN A 207 28.32 -11.61 0.65
C GLN A 207 28.76 -11.84 2.09
N CYS A 208 27.87 -11.65 3.08
CA CYS A 208 28.20 -11.93 4.49
C CYS A 208 28.52 -13.42 4.73
N ILE A 209 27.82 -14.34 4.06
CA ILE A 209 28.10 -15.78 4.18
C ILE A 209 29.48 -16.12 3.60
N ILE A 210 29.80 -15.64 2.40
CA ILE A 210 31.08 -15.89 1.73
C ILE A 210 32.26 -15.36 2.57
N VAL A 211 32.13 -14.17 3.15
CA VAL A 211 33.18 -13.58 4.02
C VAL A 211 33.33 -14.37 5.32
N SER A 212 32.24 -14.90 5.89
CA SER A 212 32.26 -15.76 7.07
C SER A 212 33.01 -17.07 6.79
N ASP A 213 32.69 -17.75 5.68
CA ASP A 213 33.31 -19.03 5.30
C ASP A 213 34.81 -18.89 5.02
N ASN A 214 35.24 -17.78 4.42
CA ASN A 214 36.66 -17.49 4.19
C ASN A 214 37.46 -17.22 5.49
N ASN A 215 36.82 -16.71 6.55
CA ASN A 215 37.46 -16.47 7.83
C ASN A 215 37.61 -17.75 8.69
N TYR A 216 36.89 -18.81 8.39
CA TYR A 216 37.01 -20.13 9.06
C TYR A 216 37.96 -21.11 8.36
N SER A 217 38.52 -20.72 7.19
CA SER A 217 39.43 -21.54 6.39
C SER A 217 40.91 -21.17 6.54
N ILE A 218 41.25 -20.34 7.52
CA ILE A 218 42.61 -19.98 7.96
C ILE A 218 42.80 -20.46 9.40
#